data_68d7e1637649c72af39a9d982cf2e4c9
#
_entry.id   68d7e1637649c72af39a9d982cf2e4c9
#
_cell.length_a   1.000
_cell.length_b   1.000
_cell.length_c   1.000
_cell.angle_alpha   90.00
_cell.angle_beta   90.00
_cell.angle_gamma   90.00
#
_symmetry.space_group_name_H-M   'P 1'
#
loop_
_entity.id
_entity.type
_entity.pdbx_description
1 polymer ?
#
loop_
_entity_poly.entity_id
_entity_poly.type
_entity_poly.pdbx_seq_one_letter_code
_entity_poly.pdbx_strand_id
1 'polypeptide(L)' 'MEPVNYTVQNINGDYAYLISDTGVDNQVAMFLLPEGTGVGSRLRWENFEWELLG' A
#
# COMPACT_ATOMS: atom_id res chain seq x y z
N MET A 1 -3.13 2.51 17.38
CA MET A 1 -3.64 2.81 16.04
C MET A 1 -4.10 1.52 15.37
N GLU A 2 -5.30 1.52 14.83
CA GLU A 2 -5.82 0.34 14.15
C GLU A 2 -5.13 0.14 12.80
N PRO A 3 -4.84 -1.10 12.43
CA PRO A 3 -4.26 -1.36 11.11
C PRO A 3 -5.23 -1.00 10.00
N VAL A 4 -4.68 -0.52 8.90
CA VAL A 4 -5.44 -0.24 7.69
C VAL A 4 -4.88 -1.09 6.57
N ASN A 5 -5.75 -1.86 5.91
CA ASN A 5 -5.36 -2.69 4.79
C ASN A 5 -5.64 -1.98 3.46
N TYR A 6 -4.70 -2.13 2.53
CA TYR A 6 -4.76 -1.50 1.23
C TYR A 6 -4.52 -2.52 0.12
N THR A 7 -5.03 -2.22 -1.06
CA THR A 7 -4.69 -2.93 -2.29
C THR A 7 -4.00 -1.94 -3.22
N VAL A 8 -2.92 -2.35 -3.85
CA VAL A 8 -2.24 -1.52 -4.84
C VAL A 8 -3.05 -1.59 -6.13
N GLN A 9 -3.61 -0.45 -6.54
CA GLN A 9 -4.41 -0.36 -7.77
C GLN A 9 -3.56 -0.07 -8.99
N ASN A 10 -2.50 0.72 -8.82
CA ASN A 10 -1.66 1.13 -9.94
C ASN A 10 -0.30 1.59 -9.41
N ILE A 11 0.69 1.53 -10.28
CA ILE A 11 2.03 2.07 -10.02
C ILE A 11 2.39 2.93 -11.22
N ASN A 12 2.79 4.18 -10.96
CA ASN A 12 3.21 5.10 -12.00
C ASN A 12 4.50 5.77 -11.56
N GLY A 13 5.59 5.44 -12.25
CA GLY A 13 6.90 5.95 -11.89
C GLY A 13 7.28 5.53 -10.48
N ASP A 14 7.54 6.50 -9.63
CA ASP A 14 8.01 6.28 -8.27
C ASP A 14 6.89 6.17 -7.24
N TYR A 15 5.63 6.17 -7.67
CA TYR A 15 4.49 6.20 -6.77
C TYR A 15 3.54 5.03 -6.99
N ALA A 16 3.04 4.49 -5.88
CA ALA A 16 1.97 3.52 -5.88
C ALA A 16 0.65 4.19 -5.48
N TYR A 17 -0.42 3.80 -6.13
CA TYR A 17 -1.76 4.28 -5.86
C TYR A 17 -2.54 3.17 -5.20
N LEU A 18 -2.95 3.41 -3.96
CA LEU A 18 -3.55 2.39 -3.10
C LEU A 18 -5.01 2.73 -2.84
N ILE A 19 -5.81 1.70 -2.59
CA ILE A 19 -7.14 1.89 -2.05
C ILE A 19 -7.30 1.04 -0.79
N SER A 20 -7.84 1.65 0.27
CA SER A 20 -8.11 0.92 1.50
C SER A 20 -9.34 0.03 1.35
N ASP A 21 -9.50 -0.91 2.28
CA ASP A 21 -10.69 -1.77 2.29
C ASP A 21 -11.98 -0.99 2.53
N THR A 22 -11.89 0.24 3.04
CA THR A 22 -13.03 1.13 3.21
C THR A 22 -13.21 2.12 2.05
N GLY A 23 -12.40 1.99 0.99
CA GLY A 23 -12.56 2.80 -0.22
C GLY A 23 -11.81 4.13 -0.21
N VAL A 24 -10.87 4.33 0.69
CA VAL A 24 -10.09 5.57 0.76
C VAL A 24 -8.83 5.45 -0.11
N ASP A 25 -8.67 6.39 -1.03
CA ASP A 25 -7.49 6.44 -1.90
C ASP A 25 -6.28 6.99 -1.15
N ASN A 26 -5.09 6.46 -1.48
CA ASN A 26 -3.83 6.96 -0.95
C ASN A 26 -2.75 6.84 -2.01
N GLN A 27 -1.74 7.69 -1.94
CA GLN A 27 -0.60 7.69 -2.83
C GLN A 27 0.66 7.61 -1.99
N VAL A 28 1.51 6.62 -2.26
CA VAL A 28 2.71 6.36 -1.46
C VAL A 28 3.89 6.17 -2.39
N ALA A 29 5.03 6.75 -2.03
CA ALA A 29 6.25 6.55 -2.78
C ALA A 29 6.69 5.09 -2.69
N MET A 30 7.07 4.51 -3.83
CA MET A 30 7.43 3.09 -3.90
C MET A 30 8.58 2.72 -2.96
N PHE A 31 9.53 3.63 -2.74
CA PHE A 31 10.67 3.33 -1.89
C PHE A 31 10.28 3.14 -0.41
N LEU A 32 9.09 3.59 -0.02
CA LEU A 32 8.58 3.40 1.34
C LEU A 32 7.89 2.05 1.52
N LEU A 33 7.63 1.32 0.43
CA LEU A 33 6.88 0.07 0.46
C LEU A 33 7.83 -1.12 0.50
N PRO A 34 7.37 -2.26 1.04
CA PRO A 34 8.20 -3.47 1.09
C PRO A 34 8.65 -3.92 -0.29
N GLU A 35 9.81 -4.56 -0.34
CA GLU A 35 10.30 -5.18 -1.56
C GLU A 35 9.31 -6.23 -2.05
N GLY A 36 9.09 -6.27 -3.34
CA GLY A 36 8.13 -7.20 -3.94
C GLY A 36 6.73 -6.64 -4.10
N THR A 37 6.49 -5.40 -3.66
CA THR A 37 5.20 -4.74 -3.85
C THR A 37 4.96 -4.48 -5.34
N GLY A 38 3.77 -4.86 -5.82
CA GLY A 38 3.36 -4.63 -7.20
C GLY A 38 1.86 -4.39 -7.29
N VAL A 39 1.37 -4.19 -8.51
CA VAL A 39 -0.06 -4.02 -8.75
C VAL A 39 -0.79 -5.27 -8.28
N GLY A 40 -1.85 -5.08 -7.49
CA GLY A 40 -2.62 -6.17 -6.90
C GLY A 40 -2.11 -6.62 -5.54
N SER A 41 -0.96 -6.15 -5.08
CA SER A 41 -0.44 -6.49 -3.77
C SER A 41 -1.35 -5.97 -2.66
N ARG A 42 -1.42 -6.75 -1.57
CA ARG A 42 -2.13 -6.38 -0.36
C ARG A 42 -1.11 -5.90 0.66
N LEU A 43 -1.38 -4.74 1.25
CA LEU A 43 -0.50 -4.10 2.21
C LEU A 43 -1.25 -3.78 3.49
N ARG A 44 -0.56 -3.82 4.61
CA ARG A 44 -1.09 -3.36 5.91
C ARG A 44 -0.26 -2.19 6.40
N TRP A 45 -0.93 -1.13 6.81
CA TRP A 45 -0.32 0.00 7.50
C TRP A 45 -0.65 -0.09 8.98
N GLU A 46 0.37 -0.24 9.79
CA GLU A 46 0.21 -0.36 11.25
C GLU A 46 1.49 0.10 11.93
N ASN A 47 1.36 0.86 13.01
CA ASN A 47 2.50 1.32 13.81
C ASN A 47 3.56 2.03 12.95
N PHE A 48 3.10 2.86 11.99
CA PHE A 48 3.98 3.60 11.08
C PHE A 48 4.86 2.71 10.20
N GLU A 49 4.42 1.48 9.95
CA GLU A 49 5.13 0.53 9.10
C GLU A 49 4.20 -0.06 8.04
N TRP A 50 4.77 -0.35 6.88
CA TRP A 50 4.10 -1.08 5.83
C TRP A 50 4.49 -2.55 5.87
N GLU A 51 3.49 -3.42 5.73
CA GLU A 51 3.72 -4.87 5.68
C GLU A 51 3.08 -5.42 4.41
N LEU A 52 3.84 -6.22 3.66
CA LEU A 52 3.32 -6.89 2.46
C LEU A 52 2.61 -8.18 2.89
N LEU A 53 1.31 -8.28 2.57
CA LEU A 53 0.50 -9.43 2.95
C LEU A 53 0.40 -10.47 1.83
N GLY A 54 0.62 -10.04 0.60
CA GLY A 54 0.51 -10.98 -0.50
C GLY A 54 0.25 -10.36 -1.85
#